data_587e7fdf84ee624c381ccfa221221997
#
_entry.id   587e7fdf84ee624c381ccfa221221997
#
_cell.length_a   1.000
_cell.length_b   1.000
_cell.length_c   1.000
_cell.angle_alpha   90.00
_cell.angle_beta   90.00
_cell.angle_gamma   90.00
#
_symmetry.space_group_name_H-M   'P 1'
#
loop_
_entity.id
_entity.type
_entity.pdbx_description
1 polymer ?
#
loop_
_entity_poly.entity_id
_entity_poly.type
_entity_poly.pdbx_seq_one_letter_code
_entity_poly.pdbx_strand_id
1 'polypeptide(L)'
;MPPVLTLGEAGELYLQSEDGAIVERRTRSRGTNARSQVWHDVELFGIQLALRRAGVVRTWQSEAEVRAQNRVASIRFVKEYDAVVSFRLGDRGAEVALEFERTVKSADAYFRIFTLLRDEGQLDRFLFLVPDSKSQLLLRDAALSHCPRIYVGLTREFQSQPATAPLLELRSTSTVTLQDCLA
;
A
#
# COMPACT_ATOMS: atom_id res chain seq x y z
N MET A 1 -9.94 18.61 -16.22
CA MET A 1 -9.57 17.27 -15.71
C MET A 1 -9.43 16.32 -16.89
N PRO A 2 -8.34 15.56 -17.01
CA PRO A 2 -8.25 14.55 -18.06
C PRO A 2 -9.33 13.46 -17.85
N PRO A 3 -9.86 12.87 -18.92
CA PRO A 3 -10.81 11.78 -18.81
C PRO A 3 -10.12 10.55 -18.19
N VAL A 4 -10.79 9.90 -17.24
CA VAL A 4 -10.35 8.63 -16.68
C VAL A 4 -10.98 7.53 -17.52
N LEU A 5 -10.16 6.74 -18.20
CA LEU A 5 -10.59 5.59 -18.97
C LEU A 5 -10.63 4.36 -18.04
N THR A 6 -11.77 3.69 -18.02
CA THR A 6 -11.93 2.40 -17.33
C THR A 6 -12.16 1.32 -18.36
N LEU A 7 -11.62 0.13 -18.12
CA LEU A 7 -11.92 -1.05 -18.94
C LEU A 7 -13.42 -1.38 -18.84
N GLY A 8 -14.06 -1.53 -20.00
CA GLY A 8 -15.40 -2.09 -20.07
C GLY A 8 -15.38 -3.62 -19.97
N GLU A 9 -16.57 -4.21 -19.88
CA GLU A 9 -16.76 -5.67 -19.72
C GLU A 9 -15.99 -6.51 -20.76
N ALA A 10 -15.94 -6.06 -22.01
CA ALA A 10 -15.20 -6.74 -23.08
C ALA A 10 -13.68 -6.70 -22.87
N GLY A 11 -13.15 -5.60 -22.34
CA GLY A 11 -11.72 -5.48 -22.02
C GLY A 11 -11.32 -6.32 -20.82
N GLU A 12 -12.19 -6.46 -19.83
CA GLU A 12 -12.00 -7.35 -18.68
C GLU A 12 -11.96 -8.82 -19.13
N LEU A 13 -12.90 -9.23 -19.99
CA LEU A 13 -12.94 -10.58 -20.57
C LEU A 13 -11.71 -10.88 -21.43
N TYR A 14 -11.23 -9.91 -22.20
CA TYR A 14 -10.02 -10.06 -23.01
C TYR A 14 -8.79 -10.31 -22.13
N LEU A 15 -8.58 -9.52 -21.08
CA LEU A 15 -7.46 -9.73 -20.15
C LEU A 15 -7.53 -11.08 -19.43
N GLN A 16 -8.73 -11.54 -19.07
CA GLN A 16 -8.91 -12.86 -18.47
C GLN A 16 -8.55 -13.99 -19.42
N SER A 17 -8.80 -13.83 -20.72
CA SER A 17 -8.53 -14.87 -21.72
C SER A 17 -7.06 -14.98 -22.11
N GLU A 18 -6.32 -13.86 -22.12
CA GLU A 18 -4.93 -13.84 -22.60
C GLU A 18 -3.91 -14.22 -21.51
N ASP A 19 -4.08 -13.73 -20.29
CA ASP A 19 -3.07 -13.88 -19.23
C ASP A 19 -3.47 -14.84 -18.09
N GLY A 20 -4.66 -15.43 -18.13
CA GLY A 20 -5.20 -16.20 -16.99
C GLY A 20 -5.36 -15.35 -15.73
N ALA A 21 -5.30 -14.03 -15.86
CA ALA A 21 -5.43 -13.09 -14.77
C ALA A 21 -6.84 -13.15 -14.18
N ILE A 22 -6.96 -13.38 -12.88
CA ILE A 22 -8.24 -13.27 -12.18
C ILE A 22 -8.55 -11.77 -12.03
N VAL A 23 -9.29 -11.22 -13.00
CA VAL A 23 -9.83 -9.86 -12.89
C VAL A 23 -11.08 -9.93 -12.03
N GLU A 24 -10.97 -9.54 -10.77
CA GLU A 24 -12.12 -9.45 -9.90
C GLU A 24 -12.98 -8.24 -10.30
N ARG A 25 -14.23 -8.50 -10.72
CA ARG A 25 -15.22 -7.44 -10.91
C ARG A 25 -15.45 -6.73 -9.58
N ARG A 26 -14.93 -5.51 -9.44
CA ARG A 26 -15.46 -4.61 -8.41
C ARG A 26 -16.92 -4.33 -8.74
N THR A 27 -17.83 -4.85 -7.93
CA THR A 27 -19.23 -4.44 -7.99
C THR A 27 -19.28 -2.93 -7.82
N ARG A 28 -19.64 -2.21 -8.88
CA ARG A 28 -19.69 -0.74 -8.88
C ARG A 28 -20.60 -0.30 -7.75
N SER A 29 -20.02 0.19 -6.68
CA SER A 29 -20.73 1.01 -5.70
C SER A 29 -21.24 2.26 -6.43
N ARG A 30 -22.55 2.29 -6.71
CA ARG A 30 -23.22 3.46 -7.28
C ARG A 30 -23.28 4.54 -6.21
N GLY A 31 -22.29 5.47 -6.20
CA GLY A 31 -22.31 6.57 -5.25
C GLY A 31 -21.05 7.45 -5.30
N THR A 32 -21.00 8.46 -4.44
CA THR A 32 -19.87 9.39 -4.24
C THR A 32 -18.54 8.67 -3.97
N ASN A 33 -18.58 7.46 -3.44
CA ASN A 33 -17.42 6.62 -3.16
C ASN A 33 -16.69 6.12 -4.44
N ALA A 34 -17.40 5.96 -5.58
CA ALA A 34 -16.78 5.48 -6.81
C ALA A 34 -15.71 6.45 -7.35
N ARG A 35 -15.96 7.77 -7.31
CA ARG A 35 -14.97 8.77 -7.72
C ARG A 35 -13.74 8.78 -6.81
N SER A 36 -13.96 8.69 -5.49
CA SER A 36 -12.87 8.64 -4.52
C SER A 36 -11.97 7.44 -4.75
N GLN A 37 -12.56 6.28 -5.07
CA GLN A 37 -11.83 5.06 -5.34
C GLN A 37 -11.01 5.14 -6.63
N VAL A 38 -11.58 5.68 -7.71
CA VAL A 38 -10.83 5.87 -8.98
C VAL A 38 -9.60 6.75 -8.76
N TRP A 39 -9.72 7.83 -8.00
CA TRP A 39 -8.58 8.69 -7.69
C TRP A 39 -7.54 7.98 -6.83
N HIS A 40 -7.98 7.21 -5.84
CA HIS A 40 -7.08 6.37 -5.04
C HIS A 40 -6.29 5.41 -5.94
N ASP A 41 -6.96 4.70 -6.84
CA ASP A 41 -6.33 3.74 -7.74
C ASP A 41 -5.32 4.42 -8.71
N VAL A 42 -5.66 5.61 -9.23
CA VAL A 42 -4.76 6.40 -10.11
C VAL A 42 -3.50 6.85 -9.36
N GLU A 43 -3.66 7.35 -8.14
CA GLU A 43 -2.53 7.80 -7.32
C GLU A 43 -1.66 6.63 -6.87
N LEU A 44 -2.27 5.50 -6.49
CA LEU A 44 -1.57 4.26 -6.16
C LEU A 44 -0.78 3.72 -7.37
N PHE A 45 -1.36 3.77 -8.57
CA PHE A 45 -0.63 3.45 -9.80
C PHE A 45 0.55 4.40 -10.04
N GLY A 46 0.40 5.69 -9.74
CA GLY A 46 1.51 6.66 -9.78
C GLY A 46 2.66 6.28 -8.85
N ILE A 47 2.35 5.80 -7.63
CA ILE A 47 3.33 5.27 -6.67
C ILE A 47 4.03 4.03 -7.26
N GLN A 48 3.28 3.09 -7.80
CA GLN A 48 3.83 1.89 -8.43
C GLN A 48 4.79 2.23 -9.57
N LEU A 49 4.42 3.18 -10.45
CA LEU A 49 5.30 3.62 -11.55
C LEU A 49 6.59 4.28 -11.03
N ALA A 50 6.51 5.12 -10.00
CA ALA A 50 7.68 5.75 -9.40
C ALA A 50 8.64 4.70 -8.85
N LEU A 51 8.14 3.72 -8.12
CA LEU A 51 8.90 2.61 -7.57
C LEU A 51 9.55 1.74 -8.67
N ARG A 52 8.81 1.42 -9.73
CA ARG A 52 9.35 0.67 -10.88
C ARG A 52 10.44 1.45 -11.61
N ARG A 53 10.26 2.76 -11.83
CA ARG A 53 11.28 3.63 -12.44
C ARG A 53 12.55 3.75 -11.61
N ALA A 54 12.42 3.74 -10.29
CA ALA A 54 13.54 3.72 -9.37
C ALA A 54 14.25 2.35 -9.31
N GLY A 55 13.70 1.30 -9.95
CA GLY A 55 14.29 -0.03 -10.01
C GLY A 55 14.29 -0.77 -8.67
N VAL A 56 13.47 -0.36 -7.71
CA VAL A 56 13.46 -0.92 -6.35
C VAL A 56 12.39 -2.00 -6.14
N VAL A 57 11.50 -2.22 -7.11
CA VAL A 57 10.41 -3.23 -7.02
C VAL A 57 10.80 -4.49 -7.78
N ARG A 58 10.71 -5.63 -7.10
CA ARG A 58 10.79 -6.96 -7.69
C ARG A 58 9.40 -7.46 -8.12
N THR A 59 8.44 -7.46 -7.19
CA THR A 59 7.05 -7.85 -7.44
C THR A 59 6.10 -6.85 -6.80
N TRP A 60 4.93 -6.72 -7.39
CA TRP A 60 3.82 -5.92 -6.89
C TRP A 60 2.56 -6.76 -6.94
N GLN A 61 1.99 -7.05 -5.80
CA GLN A 61 0.70 -7.71 -5.65
C GLN A 61 -0.33 -6.64 -5.28
N SER A 62 -1.32 -6.46 -6.13
CA SER A 62 -2.39 -5.46 -5.94
C SER A 62 -3.39 -5.88 -4.88
N GLU A 63 -4.22 -4.94 -4.39
CA GLU A 63 -5.34 -5.23 -3.47
C GLU A 63 -6.23 -6.39 -3.98
N ALA A 64 -6.52 -6.41 -5.29
CA ALA A 64 -7.34 -7.47 -5.89
C ALA A 64 -6.68 -8.85 -5.78
N GLU A 65 -5.36 -8.92 -5.99
CA GLU A 65 -4.58 -10.17 -5.85
C GLU A 65 -4.44 -10.57 -4.39
N VAL A 66 -4.20 -9.64 -3.46
CA VAL A 66 -4.21 -9.87 -2.00
C VAL A 66 -5.56 -10.45 -1.56
N ARG A 67 -6.65 -9.85 -2.01
CA ARG A 67 -8.02 -10.32 -1.73
C ARG A 67 -8.27 -11.71 -2.29
N ALA A 68 -7.84 -11.98 -3.52
CA ALA A 68 -7.98 -13.30 -4.15
C ALA A 68 -7.19 -14.35 -3.36
N GLN A 69 -5.95 -14.04 -2.96
CA GLN A 69 -5.14 -14.91 -2.12
C GLN A 69 -5.84 -15.20 -0.79
N ASN A 70 -6.36 -14.18 -0.11
CA ASN A 70 -7.06 -14.34 1.17
C ASN A 70 -8.31 -15.24 1.08
N ARG A 71 -8.91 -15.40 -0.10
CA ARG A 71 -10.06 -16.29 -0.29
C ARG A 71 -9.69 -17.77 -0.39
N VAL A 72 -8.52 -18.06 -0.95
CA VAL A 72 -8.13 -19.43 -1.29
C VAL A 72 -7.01 -20.00 -0.42
N ALA A 73 -6.17 -19.15 0.18
CA ALA A 73 -5.05 -19.57 1.00
C ALA A 73 -5.49 -20.05 2.39
N SER A 74 -4.80 -21.07 2.91
CA SER A 74 -4.94 -21.51 4.31
C SER A 74 -4.35 -20.52 5.31
N ILE A 75 -3.28 -19.82 4.90
CA ILE A 75 -2.66 -18.73 5.64
C ILE A 75 -3.01 -17.44 4.92
N ARG A 76 -3.60 -16.49 5.65
CA ARG A 76 -4.17 -15.26 5.10
C ARG A 76 -3.51 -14.05 5.72
N PHE A 77 -3.43 -12.97 4.95
CA PHE A 77 -3.15 -11.66 5.53
C PHE A 77 -4.30 -11.22 6.44
N VAL A 78 -3.99 -10.55 7.53
CA VAL A 78 -5.00 -10.06 8.50
C VAL A 78 -5.95 -9.03 7.91
N LYS A 79 -5.57 -8.38 6.81
CA LYS A 79 -6.41 -7.44 6.06
C LYS A 79 -6.06 -7.45 4.57
N GLU A 80 -6.92 -6.81 3.77
CA GLU A 80 -6.65 -6.51 2.37
C GLU A 80 -5.81 -5.22 2.31
N TYR A 81 -4.53 -5.34 1.97
CA TYR A 81 -3.62 -4.22 1.77
C TYR A 81 -3.83 -3.59 0.39
N ASP A 82 -3.53 -2.30 0.21
CA ASP A 82 -3.55 -1.65 -1.10
C ASP A 82 -2.54 -2.29 -2.06
N ALA A 83 -1.40 -2.72 -1.53
CA ALA A 83 -0.47 -3.61 -2.22
C ALA A 83 0.41 -4.39 -1.22
N VAL A 84 0.94 -5.54 -1.66
CA VAL A 84 2.11 -6.19 -1.07
C VAL A 84 3.24 -6.09 -2.07
N VAL A 85 4.34 -5.47 -1.65
CA VAL A 85 5.47 -5.13 -2.54
C VAL A 85 6.71 -5.87 -2.08
N SER A 86 7.27 -6.69 -2.97
CA SER A 86 8.62 -7.22 -2.76
C SER A 86 9.61 -6.18 -3.27
N PHE A 87 10.30 -5.55 -2.34
CA PHE A 87 11.36 -4.59 -2.64
C PHE A 87 12.72 -5.28 -2.80
N ARG A 88 13.60 -4.66 -3.60
CA ARG A 88 15.00 -5.01 -3.68
C ARG A 88 15.84 -3.76 -3.89
N LEU A 89 16.83 -3.55 -3.03
CA LEU A 89 17.77 -2.45 -3.12
C LEU A 89 19.19 -2.98 -2.79
N GLY A 90 20.02 -3.15 -3.83
CA GLY A 90 21.28 -3.87 -3.71
C GLY A 90 21.05 -5.34 -3.32
N ASP A 91 21.72 -5.78 -2.26
CA ASP A 91 21.59 -7.15 -1.72
C ASP A 91 20.47 -7.28 -0.69
N ARG A 92 19.82 -6.18 -0.33
CA ARG A 92 18.70 -6.17 0.62
C ARG A 92 17.37 -6.34 -0.09
N GLY A 93 16.45 -7.02 0.56
CA GLY A 93 15.10 -7.17 0.05
C GLY A 93 14.15 -7.63 1.13
N ALA A 94 12.90 -7.18 1.04
CA ALA A 94 11.83 -7.59 1.94
C ALA A 94 10.47 -7.43 1.26
N GLU A 95 9.50 -8.18 1.76
CA GLU A 95 8.10 -7.96 1.46
C GLU A 95 7.51 -6.94 2.45
N VAL A 96 6.81 -5.95 1.92
CA VAL A 96 6.26 -4.85 2.70
C VAL A 96 4.81 -4.67 2.30
N ALA A 97 3.90 -4.63 3.27
CA ALA A 97 2.53 -4.20 3.03
C ALA A 97 2.52 -2.68 2.82
N LEU A 98 1.92 -2.22 1.73
CA LEU A 98 1.78 -0.81 1.41
C LEU A 98 0.32 -0.38 1.59
N GLU A 99 0.13 0.71 2.32
CA GLU A 99 -1.14 1.41 2.53
C GLU A 99 -1.02 2.85 2.05
N PHE A 100 -1.89 3.25 1.15
CA PHE A 100 -1.95 4.61 0.64
C PHE A 100 -3.14 5.36 1.25
N GLU A 101 -2.87 6.25 2.17
CA GLU A 101 -3.88 7.04 2.88
C GLU A 101 -4.11 8.39 2.20
N ARG A 102 -5.03 8.40 1.25
CA ARG A 102 -5.43 9.65 0.59
C ARG A 102 -6.21 10.57 1.54
N THR A 103 -7.03 9.99 2.39
CA THR A 103 -7.79 10.69 3.43
C THR A 103 -7.50 10.05 4.77
N VAL A 104 -7.00 10.85 5.69
CA VAL A 104 -6.57 10.37 7.00
C VAL A 104 -7.77 9.99 7.86
N LYS A 105 -7.65 8.84 8.50
CA LYS A 105 -8.63 8.32 9.45
C LYS A 105 -8.44 8.97 10.84
N SER A 106 -9.34 8.71 11.77
CA SER A 106 -9.15 9.11 13.17
C SER A 106 -8.03 8.32 13.85
N ALA A 107 -7.47 8.87 14.94
CA ALA A 107 -6.47 8.18 15.75
C ALA A 107 -6.96 6.80 16.25
N ASP A 108 -8.23 6.71 16.69
CA ASP A 108 -8.85 5.46 17.13
C ASP A 108 -8.94 4.41 16.00
N ALA A 109 -9.13 4.87 14.76
CA ALA A 109 -9.15 3.95 13.62
C ALA A 109 -7.76 3.40 13.34
N TYR A 110 -6.71 4.24 13.39
CA TYR A 110 -5.33 3.77 13.27
C TYR A 110 -4.90 2.87 14.44
N PHE A 111 -5.30 3.20 15.67
CA PHE A 111 -5.06 2.34 16.81
C PHE A 111 -5.60 0.91 16.56
N ARG A 112 -6.83 0.78 16.06
CA ARG A 112 -7.43 -0.52 15.70
C ARG A 112 -6.67 -1.21 14.58
N ILE A 113 -6.27 -0.46 13.53
CA ILE A 113 -5.46 -1.00 12.43
C ILE A 113 -4.13 -1.53 12.96
N PHE A 114 -3.40 -0.76 13.76
CA PHE A 114 -2.10 -1.17 14.29
C PHE A 114 -2.21 -2.35 15.27
N THR A 115 -3.31 -2.42 16.02
CA THR A 115 -3.62 -3.60 16.85
C THR A 115 -3.81 -4.84 15.98
N LEU A 116 -4.54 -4.72 14.86
CA LEU A 116 -4.74 -5.82 13.92
C LEU A 116 -3.41 -6.26 13.25
N LEU A 117 -2.56 -5.31 12.87
CA LEU A 117 -1.26 -5.62 12.25
C LEU A 117 -0.29 -6.37 13.17
N ARG A 118 -0.49 -6.38 14.48
CA ARG A 118 0.30 -7.20 15.41
C ARG A 118 0.08 -8.69 15.21
N ASP A 119 -1.09 -9.05 14.70
CA ASP A 119 -1.49 -10.44 14.47
C ASP A 119 -1.10 -10.91 13.05
N GLU A 120 -0.43 -10.04 12.25
CA GLU A 120 0.06 -10.38 10.93
C GLU A 120 1.22 -11.37 11.02
N GLY A 121 1.03 -12.54 10.42
CA GLY A 121 2.00 -13.63 10.47
C GLY A 121 2.84 -13.81 9.20
N GLN A 122 2.48 -13.12 8.11
CA GLN A 122 3.16 -13.24 6.81
C GLN A 122 4.11 -12.08 6.52
N LEU A 123 3.83 -10.90 7.09
CA LEU A 123 4.59 -9.67 6.87
C LEU A 123 5.00 -9.07 8.22
N ASP A 124 6.20 -8.53 8.28
CA ASP A 124 6.73 -7.87 9.47
C ASP A 124 6.95 -6.36 9.26
N ARG A 125 6.70 -5.86 8.06
CA ARG A 125 6.92 -4.46 7.65
C ARG A 125 5.71 -3.88 6.96
N PHE A 126 5.36 -2.64 7.34
CA PHE A 126 4.19 -1.93 6.86
C PHE A 126 4.58 -0.50 6.50
N LEU A 127 4.33 -0.09 5.27
CA LEU A 127 4.59 1.25 4.76
C LEU A 127 3.27 1.99 4.52
N PHE A 128 3.05 3.05 5.28
CA PHE A 128 1.94 3.97 5.10
C PHE A 128 2.43 5.21 4.33
N LEU A 129 1.78 5.53 3.23
CA LEU A 129 2.02 6.76 2.49
C LEU A 129 0.88 7.73 2.74
N VAL A 130 1.20 8.89 3.29
CA VAL A 130 0.24 9.90 3.75
C VAL A 130 0.43 11.22 3.00
N PRO A 131 -0.62 12.08 2.90
CA PRO A 131 -0.56 13.30 2.10
C PRO A 131 0.34 14.38 2.70
N ASP A 132 0.49 14.45 4.02
CA ASP A 132 1.16 15.55 4.71
C ASP A 132 1.72 15.17 6.08
N SER A 133 2.58 16.04 6.64
CA SER A 133 3.24 15.83 7.93
C SER A 133 2.27 15.80 9.11
N LYS A 134 1.11 16.47 9.03
CA LYS A 134 0.10 16.41 10.08
C LYS A 134 -0.48 15.01 10.18
N SER A 135 -0.73 14.39 9.04
CA SER A 135 -1.16 13.00 8.92
C SER A 135 -0.11 12.03 9.48
N GLN A 136 1.17 12.28 9.17
CA GLN A 136 2.29 11.50 9.69
C GLN A 136 2.37 11.56 11.22
N LEU A 137 2.20 12.75 11.81
CA LEU A 137 2.18 12.93 13.26
C LEU A 137 1.00 12.21 13.92
N LEU A 138 -0.18 12.24 13.28
CA LEU A 138 -1.37 11.56 13.78
C LEU A 138 -1.17 10.03 13.81
N LEU A 139 -0.54 9.44 12.80
CA LEU A 139 -0.20 8.01 12.81
C LEU A 139 0.82 7.71 13.91
N ARG A 140 1.81 8.57 14.10
CA ARG A 140 2.79 8.43 15.19
C ARG A 140 2.10 8.42 16.56
N ASP A 141 1.18 9.36 16.78
CA ASP A 141 0.50 9.51 18.07
C ASP A 141 -0.49 8.35 18.33
N ALA A 142 -0.97 7.69 17.27
CA ALA A 142 -1.78 6.48 17.36
C ALA A 142 -0.95 5.20 17.57
N ALA A 143 0.39 5.27 17.42
CA ALA A 143 1.25 4.10 17.52
C ALA A 143 1.34 3.58 18.95
N LEU A 144 1.36 2.26 19.08
CA LEU A 144 1.51 1.56 20.36
C LEU A 144 2.99 1.32 20.67
N SER A 145 3.32 1.22 21.96
CA SER A 145 4.68 0.88 22.42
C SER A 145 5.21 -0.46 21.87
N HIS A 146 4.32 -1.33 21.40
CA HIS A 146 4.63 -2.64 20.83
C HIS A 146 4.06 -2.80 19.41
N CYS A 147 4.06 -1.74 18.61
CA CYS A 147 3.60 -1.85 17.23
C CYS A 147 4.62 -2.64 16.38
N PRO A 148 4.16 -3.30 15.31
CA PRO A 148 5.06 -3.90 14.33
C PRO A 148 5.94 -2.83 13.65
N ARG A 149 6.82 -3.21 12.75
CA ARG A 149 7.66 -2.26 11.99
C ARG A 149 6.81 -1.45 11.02
N ILE A 150 6.30 -0.32 11.47
CA ILE A 150 5.51 0.61 10.67
C ILE A 150 6.35 1.81 10.28
N TYR A 151 6.36 2.10 9.00
CA TYR A 151 7.05 3.23 8.39
C TYR A 151 6.02 4.17 7.76
N VAL A 152 6.18 5.47 7.94
CA VAL A 152 5.25 6.46 7.38
C VAL A 152 6.03 7.45 6.53
N GLY A 153 5.72 7.49 5.23
CA GLY A 153 6.31 8.41 4.26
C GLY A 153 5.31 9.44 3.74
N LEU A 154 5.82 10.60 3.34
CA LEU A 154 5.02 11.57 2.61
C LEU A 154 4.91 11.15 1.15
N THR A 155 3.67 11.01 0.64
CA THR A 155 3.40 10.49 -0.70
C THR A 155 4.21 11.19 -1.80
N ARG A 156 4.25 12.52 -1.79
CA ARG A 156 4.96 13.31 -2.81
C ARG A 156 6.48 13.08 -2.79
N GLU A 157 7.07 13.04 -1.60
CA GLU A 157 8.51 12.79 -1.43
C GLU A 157 8.85 11.37 -1.87
N PHE A 158 8.05 10.41 -1.44
CA PHE A 158 8.22 9.01 -1.81
C PHE A 158 8.07 8.77 -3.32
N GLN A 159 7.12 9.40 -3.99
CA GLN A 159 6.99 9.33 -5.44
C GLN A 159 8.15 9.98 -6.19
N SER A 160 8.73 11.05 -5.63
CA SER A 160 9.87 11.77 -6.24
C SER A 160 11.16 10.97 -6.15
N GLN A 161 11.45 10.40 -4.98
CA GLN A 161 12.72 9.72 -4.70
C GLN A 161 12.51 8.49 -3.80
N PRO A 162 11.90 7.40 -4.30
CA PRO A 162 11.47 6.28 -3.46
C PRO A 162 12.58 5.66 -2.60
N ALA A 163 13.82 5.58 -3.14
CA ALA A 163 14.94 4.94 -2.44
C ALA A 163 15.46 5.76 -1.25
N THR A 164 15.35 7.08 -1.32
CA THR A 164 15.96 8.02 -0.36
C THR A 164 14.97 8.90 0.38
N ALA A 165 13.69 8.82 0.03
CA ALA A 165 12.63 9.55 0.73
C ALA A 165 12.68 9.25 2.23
N PRO A 166 12.54 10.27 3.11
CA PRO A 166 12.50 10.07 4.54
C PRO A 166 11.24 9.33 4.94
N LEU A 167 11.40 8.28 5.72
CA LEU A 167 10.34 7.49 6.34
C LEU A 167 10.45 7.62 7.86
N LEU A 168 9.36 7.94 8.52
CA LEU A 168 9.30 7.91 9.97
C LEU A 168 9.02 6.48 10.42
N GLU A 169 9.94 5.86 11.14
CA GLU A 169 9.70 4.58 11.82
C GLU A 169 8.95 4.84 13.13
N LEU A 170 7.73 4.32 13.25
CA LEU A 170 6.88 4.63 14.40
C LEU A 170 7.40 4.05 15.72
N ARG A 171 8.08 2.91 15.68
CA ARG A 171 8.59 2.23 16.87
C ARG A 171 9.75 2.98 17.53
N SER A 172 10.69 3.48 16.76
CA SER A 172 11.88 4.19 17.23
C SER A 172 11.73 5.71 17.18
N THR A 173 10.69 6.20 16.50
CA THR A 173 10.49 7.62 16.15
C THR A 173 11.65 8.22 15.37
N SER A 174 12.48 7.39 14.76
CA SER A 174 13.62 7.81 13.93
C SER A 174 13.20 8.00 12.47
N THR A 175 13.96 8.83 11.77
CA THR A 175 13.85 8.96 10.31
C THR A 175 14.82 7.99 9.66
N VAL A 176 14.31 7.17 8.77
CA VAL A 176 15.04 6.14 8.03
C VAL A 176 14.77 6.29 6.53
N THR A 177 15.47 5.52 5.70
CA THR A 177 15.21 5.43 4.25
C THR A 177 14.55 4.09 3.92
N LEU A 178 14.11 3.91 2.66
CA LEU A 178 13.65 2.60 2.20
C LEU A 178 14.74 1.53 2.38
N GLN A 179 16.01 1.86 2.17
CA GLN A 179 17.12 0.93 2.37
C GLN A 179 17.22 0.43 3.82
N ASP A 180 16.96 1.30 4.79
CA ASP A 180 16.97 0.94 6.21
C ASP A 180 15.72 0.11 6.55
N CYS A 181 14.58 0.42 5.94
CA CYS A 181 13.34 -0.37 6.04
C CYS A 181 13.55 -1.82 5.57
N LEU A 182 14.43 -2.06 4.60
CA LEU A 182 14.72 -3.39 4.03
C LEU A 182 15.82 -4.17 4.79
N ALA A 183 16.41 -3.56 5.79
CA ALA A 183 17.40 -4.22 6.65
C ALA A 183 16.72 -5.07 7.72
#